data_6bdff6c64e1e0932ad163aa8a4ff2cf0
#
_entry.id   6bdff6c64e1e0932ad163aa8a4ff2cf0
#
_cell.length_a   1.000
_cell.length_b   1.000
_cell.length_c   1.000
_cell.angle_alpha   90.00
_cell.angle_beta   90.00
_cell.angle_gamma   90.00
#
_symmetry.space_group_name_H-M   'P 1'
#
loop_
_entity.id
_entity.type
_entity.pdbx_description
1 polymer ?
#
loop_
_entity_poly.entity_id
_entity_poly.type
_entity_poly.pdbx_seq_one_letter_code
_entity_poly.pdbx_strand_id
1 'polypeptide(L)'
;MDEIKHGPHGAAEYHHHHTHAADSQHVGSHHLLTVEHLTVTYRMYDPRARFWLPRRVHHNVLRDLTLSVHEGEILALVGASGSGKSVLADALMGLFDANAVASGEMWFDGRRVAPGDLGSLRGHGISLVPQGVSSLDPLMRVGEQVRGEARGADRRARREDARRRMVRQRELF
;
A
#
# COMPACT_ATOMS: atom_id res chain seq x y z
N MET A 1 -27.74 9.88 -36.84
CA MET A 1 -27.53 10.89 -35.79
C MET A 1 -27.48 10.12 -34.50
N ASP A 2 -26.34 9.44 -34.30
CA ASP A 2 -26.17 8.45 -33.24
C ASP A 2 -25.56 9.11 -31.99
N GLU A 3 -26.32 9.04 -30.93
CA GLU A 3 -26.00 9.56 -29.61
C GLU A 3 -25.05 8.59 -28.91
N ILE A 4 -23.75 8.91 -28.85
CA ILE A 4 -22.76 8.12 -28.13
C ILE A 4 -22.94 8.40 -26.63
N LYS A 5 -23.64 7.50 -25.94
CA LYS A 5 -23.67 7.47 -24.48
C LYS A 5 -22.30 7.03 -23.94
N HIS A 6 -21.54 7.95 -23.43
CA HIS A 6 -20.40 7.64 -22.55
C HIS A 6 -20.92 7.13 -21.21
N GLY A 7 -20.84 5.82 -21.03
CA GLY A 7 -21.03 5.18 -19.75
C GLY A 7 -19.92 5.54 -18.74
N PRO A 8 -20.20 5.50 -17.43
CA PRO A 8 -19.21 5.82 -16.42
C PRO A 8 -18.08 4.80 -16.45
N HIS A 9 -16.83 5.30 -16.47
CA HIS A 9 -15.63 4.47 -16.37
C HIS A 9 -15.73 3.56 -15.15
N GLY A 10 -15.78 2.26 -15.40
CA GLY A 10 -15.91 1.22 -14.41
C GLY A 10 -14.76 1.24 -13.42
N ALA A 11 -15.11 1.39 -12.15
CA ALA A 11 -14.22 1.02 -11.08
C ALA A 11 -13.91 -0.48 -11.24
N ALA A 12 -12.63 -0.81 -11.23
CA ALA A 12 -12.21 -2.20 -11.29
C ALA A 12 -12.75 -2.93 -10.06
N GLU A 13 -13.67 -3.84 -10.29
CA GLU A 13 -14.15 -4.78 -9.29
C GLU A 13 -13.09 -5.88 -9.17
N TYR A 14 -12.35 -5.87 -8.06
CA TYR A 14 -11.35 -6.88 -7.79
C TYR A 14 -12.04 -8.10 -7.21
N HIS A 15 -12.44 -9.04 -8.07
CA HIS A 15 -12.78 -10.38 -7.65
C HIS A 15 -11.49 -11.21 -7.54
N HIS A 16 -10.96 -11.37 -6.34
CA HIS A 16 -10.02 -12.43 -6.09
C HIS A 16 -10.76 -13.77 -6.04
N HIS A 17 -10.78 -14.47 -7.16
CA HIS A 17 -11.02 -15.90 -7.13
C HIS A 17 -9.79 -16.58 -6.56
N HIS A 18 -9.81 -16.89 -5.28
CA HIS A 18 -8.96 -17.93 -4.75
C HIS A 18 -9.48 -19.25 -5.32
N THR A 19 -8.96 -19.67 -6.47
CA THR A 19 -9.01 -21.08 -6.83
C THR A 19 -8.16 -21.78 -5.81
N HIS A 20 -8.81 -22.32 -4.76
CA HIS A 20 -8.23 -23.34 -3.93
C HIS A 20 -7.97 -24.54 -4.84
N ALA A 21 -6.79 -24.61 -5.46
CA ALA A 21 -6.27 -25.86 -5.91
C ALA A 21 -6.15 -26.70 -4.64
N ALA A 22 -7.04 -27.68 -4.54
CA ALA A 22 -7.00 -28.67 -3.49
C ALA A 22 -5.59 -29.25 -3.43
N ASP A 23 -5.09 -29.39 -2.21
CA ASP A 23 -3.92 -30.19 -1.87
C ASP A 23 -2.55 -29.52 -2.00
N SER A 24 -2.30 -28.53 -1.16
CA SER A 24 -1.02 -28.42 -0.47
C SER A 24 -1.30 -28.17 1.00
N GLN A 25 -0.86 -29.07 1.84
CA GLN A 25 -0.97 -29.03 3.30
C GLN A 25 -0.23 -27.79 3.82
N HIS A 26 -0.91 -26.64 3.89
CA HIS A 26 -0.47 -25.51 4.69
C HIS A 26 -0.81 -25.77 6.15
N VAL A 27 -0.07 -26.69 6.75
CA VAL A 27 -0.07 -26.89 8.18
C VAL A 27 0.52 -25.64 8.82
N GLY A 28 -0.34 -24.75 9.34
CA GLY A 28 0.05 -23.75 10.32
C GLY A 28 0.69 -22.46 9.80
N SER A 29 0.40 -21.99 8.58
CA SER A 29 0.89 -20.67 8.18
C SER A 29 0.13 -19.56 8.92
N HIS A 30 0.85 -18.83 9.75
CA HIS A 30 0.33 -17.70 10.50
C HIS A 30 0.01 -16.53 9.56
N HIS A 31 -1.21 -15.98 9.62
CA HIS A 31 -1.56 -14.76 8.88
C HIS A 31 -0.81 -13.59 9.49
N LEU A 32 0.16 -13.07 8.76
CA LEU A 32 0.93 -11.90 9.19
C LEU A 32 0.13 -10.60 9.01
N LEU A 33 -0.58 -10.49 7.88
CA LEU A 33 -1.43 -9.35 7.58
C LEU A 33 -2.77 -9.85 7.05
N THR A 34 -3.86 -9.36 7.61
CA THR A 34 -5.21 -9.56 7.09
C THR A 34 -5.90 -8.21 6.96
N VAL A 35 -6.51 -7.99 5.82
CA VAL A 35 -7.31 -6.80 5.51
C VAL A 35 -8.66 -7.25 5.03
N GLU A 36 -9.72 -6.73 5.62
CA GLU A 36 -11.09 -7.09 5.27
C GLU A 36 -11.92 -5.86 4.95
N HIS A 37 -12.63 -5.91 3.83
CA HIS A 37 -13.58 -4.90 3.38
C HIS A 37 -12.98 -3.50 3.28
N LEU A 38 -11.69 -3.38 2.92
CA LEU A 38 -11.01 -2.09 2.82
C LEU A 38 -11.61 -1.28 1.67
N THR A 39 -12.15 -0.14 2.03
CA THR A 39 -12.66 0.86 1.08
C THR A 39 -11.95 2.18 1.34
N VAL A 40 -11.39 2.78 0.29
CA VAL A 40 -10.74 4.09 0.36
C VAL A 40 -11.45 5.05 -0.60
N THR A 41 -11.97 6.11 -0.03
CA THR A 41 -12.76 7.15 -0.73
C THR A 41 -12.08 8.51 -0.58
N TYR A 42 -11.89 9.21 -1.70
CA TYR A 42 -11.41 10.59 -1.71
C TYR A 42 -12.57 11.56 -1.85
N ARG A 43 -12.58 12.59 -1.03
CA ARG A 43 -13.48 13.72 -1.14
C ARG A 43 -12.86 14.78 -2.05
N MET A 44 -13.41 14.96 -3.23
CA MET A 44 -12.91 15.89 -4.24
C MET A 44 -13.95 16.97 -4.53
N TYR A 45 -13.52 18.11 -5.05
CA TYR A 45 -14.45 19.09 -5.60
C TYR A 45 -14.85 18.67 -7.02
N ASP A 46 -16.15 18.79 -7.31
CA ASP A 46 -16.66 18.55 -8.66
C ASP A 46 -16.11 19.64 -9.60
N PRO A 47 -15.27 19.30 -10.58
CA PRO A 47 -14.72 20.28 -11.52
C PRO A 47 -15.78 20.93 -12.43
N ARG A 48 -16.98 20.33 -12.49
CA ARG A 48 -18.12 20.87 -13.24
C ARG A 48 -19.01 21.77 -12.39
N ALA A 49 -18.77 21.87 -11.09
CA ALA A 49 -19.52 22.74 -10.21
C ALA A 49 -19.21 24.22 -10.52
N ARG A 50 -20.23 25.07 -10.37
CA ARG A 50 -20.04 26.52 -10.52
C ARG A 50 -19.13 27.03 -9.40
N PHE A 51 -18.23 27.96 -9.71
CA PHE A 51 -17.25 28.52 -8.79
C PHE A 51 -17.86 29.01 -7.45
N TRP A 52 -19.07 29.56 -7.49
CA TRP A 52 -19.79 30.06 -6.29
C TRP A 52 -20.67 29.01 -5.58
N LEU A 53 -20.74 27.78 -6.14
CA LEU A 53 -21.48 26.68 -5.54
C LEU A 53 -20.62 25.40 -5.57
N PRO A 54 -19.57 25.31 -4.73
CA PRO A 54 -18.68 24.16 -4.71
C PRO A 54 -19.43 22.90 -4.29
N ARG A 55 -19.45 21.89 -5.16
CA ARG A 55 -20.01 20.59 -4.88
C ARG A 55 -18.87 19.61 -4.57
N ARG A 56 -19.00 18.85 -3.49
CA ARG A 56 -18.08 17.76 -3.18
C ARG A 56 -18.62 16.46 -3.77
N VAL A 57 -17.73 15.70 -4.39
CA VAL A 57 -18.00 14.34 -4.90
C VAL A 57 -17.09 13.36 -4.18
N HIS A 58 -17.58 12.14 -3.98
CA HIS A 58 -16.86 11.06 -3.37
C HIS A 58 -16.37 10.13 -4.47
N HIS A 59 -15.09 9.90 -4.53
CA HIS A 59 -14.47 9.00 -5.49
C HIS A 59 -13.87 7.80 -4.75
N ASN A 60 -14.48 6.64 -4.92
CA ASN A 60 -13.96 5.40 -4.33
C ASN A 60 -12.82 4.89 -5.22
N VAL A 61 -11.62 4.85 -4.66
CA VAL A 61 -10.42 4.34 -5.34
C VAL A 61 -10.23 2.86 -5.03
N LEU A 62 -10.46 2.46 -3.78
CA LEU A 62 -10.55 1.05 -3.40
C LEU A 62 -11.98 0.76 -2.94
N ARG A 63 -12.49 -0.41 -3.31
CA ARG A 63 -13.82 -0.84 -2.92
C ARG A 63 -13.77 -2.27 -2.43
N ASP A 64 -14.17 -2.46 -1.18
CA ASP A 64 -14.40 -3.77 -0.59
C ASP A 64 -13.24 -4.76 -0.81
N LEU A 65 -12.01 -4.27 -0.67
CA LEU A 65 -10.83 -5.09 -0.92
C LEU A 65 -10.54 -5.94 0.32
N THR A 66 -10.43 -7.24 0.10
CA THR A 66 -10.02 -8.21 1.11
C THR A 66 -8.77 -8.94 0.64
N LEU A 67 -7.76 -9.03 1.48
CA LEU A 67 -6.54 -9.77 1.23
C LEU A 67 -5.93 -10.29 2.53
N SER A 68 -5.15 -11.36 2.42
CA SER A 68 -4.31 -11.83 3.52
C SER A 68 -2.92 -12.19 3.01
N VAL A 69 -1.92 -12.01 3.85
CA VAL A 69 -0.52 -12.35 3.59
C VAL A 69 -0.01 -13.18 4.75
N HIS A 70 0.58 -14.32 4.43
CA HIS A 70 1.16 -15.23 5.40
C HIS A 70 2.64 -14.91 5.64
N GLU A 71 3.16 -15.39 6.75
CA GLU A 71 4.60 -15.27 7.02
C GLU A 71 5.42 -15.96 5.93
N GLY A 72 6.43 -15.26 5.40
CA GLY A 72 7.29 -15.76 4.31
C GLY A 72 6.65 -15.75 2.92
N GLU A 73 5.42 -15.28 2.76
CA GLU A 73 4.73 -15.20 1.48
C GLU A 73 5.15 -13.99 0.67
N ILE A 74 5.14 -14.12 -0.65
CA ILE A 74 5.25 -13.02 -1.62
C ILE A 74 3.92 -12.89 -2.35
N LEU A 75 3.17 -11.84 -2.02
CA LEU A 75 1.91 -11.52 -2.69
C LEU A 75 2.15 -10.50 -3.81
N ALA A 76 1.80 -10.84 -5.04
CA ALA A 76 1.89 -9.93 -6.18
C ALA A 76 0.55 -9.24 -6.47
N LEU A 77 0.55 -7.90 -6.50
CA LEU A 77 -0.58 -7.10 -6.90
C LEU A 77 -0.42 -6.66 -8.36
N VAL A 78 -1.29 -7.16 -9.24
CA VAL A 78 -1.27 -6.85 -10.66
C VAL A 78 -2.49 -6.02 -11.03
N GLY A 79 -2.31 -5.04 -11.90
CA GLY A 79 -3.40 -4.19 -12.37
C GLY A 79 -2.90 -3.01 -13.21
N ALA A 80 -3.80 -2.40 -13.98
CA ALA A 80 -3.51 -1.25 -14.82
C ALA A 80 -2.98 -0.04 -14.01
N SER A 81 -2.39 0.93 -14.70
CA SER A 81 -2.04 2.22 -14.07
C SER A 81 -3.32 2.89 -13.56
N GLY A 82 -3.26 3.47 -12.36
CA GLY A 82 -4.43 4.10 -11.73
C GLY A 82 -5.42 3.13 -11.05
N SER A 83 -5.14 1.83 -11.01
CA SER A 83 -6.03 0.85 -10.39
C SER A 83 -6.03 0.85 -8.85
N GLY A 84 -5.34 1.75 -8.20
CA GLY A 84 -5.35 1.87 -6.74
C GLY A 84 -4.25 1.11 -6.00
N LYS A 85 -3.30 0.44 -6.69
CA LYS A 85 -2.21 -0.32 -6.03
C LYS A 85 -1.39 0.52 -5.04
N SER A 86 -1.00 1.72 -5.43
CA SER A 86 -0.28 2.65 -4.55
C SER A 86 -1.16 3.12 -3.39
N VAL A 87 -2.44 3.37 -3.65
CA VAL A 87 -3.41 3.73 -2.61
C VAL A 87 -3.57 2.62 -1.58
N LEU A 88 -3.52 1.35 -2.02
CA LEU A 88 -3.51 0.21 -1.09
C LEU A 88 -2.24 0.21 -0.23
N ALA A 89 -1.06 0.39 -0.84
CA ALA A 89 0.19 0.45 -0.09
C ALA A 89 0.19 1.60 0.93
N ASP A 90 -0.27 2.78 0.54
CA ASP A 90 -0.41 3.94 1.42
C ASP A 90 -1.42 3.67 2.54
N ALA A 91 -2.54 3.02 2.23
CA ALA A 91 -3.55 2.63 3.21
C ALA A 91 -2.99 1.65 4.26
N LEU A 92 -2.23 0.64 3.84
CA LEU A 92 -1.57 -0.30 4.75
C LEU A 92 -0.52 0.36 5.63
N MET A 93 0.08 1.45 5.17
CA MET A 93 1.01 2.26 5.94
C MET A 93 0.33 3.32 6.81
N GLY A 94 -0.99 3.49 6.70
CA GLY A 94 -1.71 4.58 7.35
C GLY A 94 -1.32 5.97 6.84
N LEU A 95 -0.90 6.05 5.57
CA LEU A 95 -0.53 7.28 4.89
C LEU A 95 -1.75 7.77 4.10
N PHE A 96 -2.64 8.47 4.77
CA PHE A 96 -3.84 9.00 4.15
C PHE A 96 -3.73 10.51 3.94
N ASP A 97 -4.12 10.96 2.77
CA ASP A 97 -4.33 12.38 2.52
C ASP A 97 -5.49 12.92 3.37
N ALA A 98 -5.47 14.21 3.68
CA ALA A 98 -6.49 14.85 4.51
C ALA A 98 -7.92 14.76 3.96
N ASN A 99 -8.07 14.51 2.66
CA ASN A 99 -9.34 14.33 1.97
C ASN A 99 -9.72 12.85 1.76
N ALA A 100 -8.89 11.90 2.21
CA ALA A 100 -9.18 10.48 2.16
C ALA A 100 -9.99 10.02 3.38
N VAL A 101 -10.89 9.08 3.15
CA VAL A 101 -11.61 8.34 4.18
C VAL A 101 -11.41 6.86 3.90
N ALA A 102 -10.88 6.14 4.88
CA ALA A 102 -10.73 4.69 4.82
C ALA A 102 -11.71 4.02 5.78
N SER A 103 -12.27 2.90 5.37
CA SER A 103 -13.09 1.99 6.18
C SER A 103 -12.69 0.55 5.88
N GLY A 104 -13.01 -0.36 6.79
CA GLY A 104 -12.60 -1.75 6.75
C GLY A 104 -11.84 -2.11 8.02
N GLU A 105 -11.35 -3.33 8.08
CA GLU A 105 -10.65 -3.85 9.22
C GLU A 105 -9.28 -4.40 8.82
N MET A 106 -8.31 -4.27 9.72
CA MET A 106 -6.96 -4.76 9.50
C MET A 106 -6.42 -5.42 10.75
N TRP A 107 -5.72 -6.52 10.55
CA TRP A 107 -4.99 -7.25 11.59
C TRP A 107 -3.53 -7.41 11.16
N PHE A 108 -2.64 -7.20 12.08
CA PHE A 108 -1.23 -7.43 11.90
C PHE A 108 -0.73 -8.33 13.04
N ASP A 109 -0.13 -9.44 12.70
CA ASP A 109 0.36 -10.45 13.66
C ASP A 109 -0.73 -10.87 14.66
N GLY A 110 -1.94 -11.16 14.15
CA GLY A 110 -3.10 -11.56 14.94
C GLY A 110 -3.75 -10.46 15.79
N ARG A 111 -3.23 -9.21 15.73
CA ARG A 111 -3.78 -8.06 16.48
C ARG A 111 -4.52 -7.13 15.55
N ARG A 112 -5.73 -6.75 15.95
CA ARG A 112 -6.48 -5.71 15.22
C ARG A 112 -5.76 -4.37 15.33
N VAL A 113 -5.56 -3.72 14.18
CA VAL A 113 -4.88 -2.43 14.07
C VAL A 113 -5.87 -1.37 13.63
N ALA A 114 -6.08 -0.38 14.48
CA ALA A 114 -6.90 0.78 14.09
C ALA A 114 -6.12 1.69 13.12
N PRO A 115 -6.80 2.45 12.24
CA PRO A 115 -6.14 3.38 11.32
C PRO A 115 -5.18 4.37 12.00
N GLY A 116 -5.49 4.79 13.24
CA GLY A 116 -4.62 5.67 14.03
C GLY A 116 -3.33 5.00 14.54
N ASP A 117 -3.32 3.67 14.66
CA ASP A 117 -2.19 2.91 15.23
C ASP A 117 -1.21 2.42 14.17
N LEU A 118 -1.58 2.51 12.89
CA LEU A 118 -0.72 2.11 11.77
C LEU A 118 0.64 2.81 11.77
N GLY A 119 0.68 4.03 12.29
CA GLY A 119 1.92 4.78 12.46
C GLY A 119 2.96 4.07 13.32
N SER A 120 2.55 3.31 14.32
CA SER A 120 3.43 2.57 15.22
C SER A 120 4.09 1.36 14.56
N LEU A 121 3.48 0.81 13.52
CA LEU A 121 4.02 -0.33 12.76
C LEU A 121 5.08 0.10 11.74
N ARG A 122 5.11 1.36 11.34
CA ARG A 122 6.04 1.88 10.34
C ARG A 122 7.48 1.75 10.80
N GLY A 123 8.30 1.12 9.96
CA GLY A 123 9.72 0.90 10.25
C GLY A 123 10.04 -0.22 11.25
N HIS A 124 9.03 -0.78 11.93
CA HIS A 124 9.20 -1.88 12.88
C HIS A 124 8.49 -3.17 12.42
N GLY A 125 7.25 -3.08 12.01
CA GLY A 125 6.46 -4.21 11.49
C GLY A 125 6.28 -4.14 9.98
N ILE A 126 5.97 -2.96 9.45
CA ILE A 126 5.69 -2.74 8.02
C ILE A 126 6.65 -1.67 7.47
N SER A 127 7.17 -1.92 6.28
CA SER A 127 8.02 -0.97 5.55
C SER A 127 7.56 -0.83 4.11
N LEU A 128 7.64 0.38 3.57
CA LEU A 128 7.35 0.67 2.17
C LEU A 128 8.65 0.96 1.42
N VAL A 129 8.83 0.30 0.28
CA VAL A 129 9.87 0.66 -0.68
C VAL A 129 9.20 1.42 -1.83
N PRO A 130 9.37 2.74 -1.92
CA PRO A 130 8.74 3.53 -2.97
C PRO A 130 9.34 3.25 -4.34
N GLN A 131 8.54 3.44 -5.38
CA GLN A 131 8.94 3.17 -6.76
C GLN A 131 10.01 4.16 -7.28
N GLY A 132 10.02 5.38 -6.76
CA GLY A 132 10.88 6.46 -7.25
C GLY A 132 11.87 6.98 -6.20
N VAL A 133 12.98 7.50 -6.68
CA VAL A 133 13.99 8.16 -5.84
C VAL A 133 13.54 9.49 -5.26
N SER A 134 12.43 10.06 -5.75
CA SER A 134 11.82 11.30 -5.25
C SER A 134 11.36 11.22 -3.78
N SER A 135 11.24 10.00 -3.25
CA SER A 135 10.91 9.77 -1.84
C SER A 135 12.12 9.90 -0.91
N LEU A 136 13.33 10.03 -1.47
CA LEU A 136 14.53 10.29 -0.71
C LEU A 136 14.66 11.79 -0.46
N ASP A 137 15.06 12.17 0.75
CA ASP A 137 15.39 13.55 1.09
C ASP A 137 16.69 13.96 0.37
N PRO A 138 16.65 14.95 -0.55
CA PRO A 138 17.85 15.38 -1.29
C PRO A 138 18.91 16.05 -0.40
N LEU A 139 18.54 16.50 0.78
CA LEU A 139 19.44 17.17 1.72
C LEU A 139 20.13 16.20 2.68
N MET A 140 19.62 14.96 2.77
CA MET A 140 20.16 13.93 3.64
C MET A 140 21.04 12.95 2.88
N ARG A 141 22.14 12.51 3.48
CA ARG A 141 22.99 11.48 2.88
C ARG A 141 22.23 10.18 2.70
N VAL A 142 22.30 9.58 1.51
CA VAL A 142 21.59 8.32 1.18
C VAL A 142 21.89 7.21 2.20
N GLY A 143 23.16 7.08 2.63
CA GLY A 143 23.51 6.08 3.64
C GLY A 143 22.87 6.28 5.01
N GLU A 144 22.44 7.50 5.33
CA GLU A 144 21.71 7.80 6.56
C GLU A 144 20.22 7.45 6.41
N GLN A 145 19.66 7.73 5.26
CA GLN A 145 18.27 7.35 4.95
C GLN A 145 18.08 5.83 4.91
N VAL A 146 18.99 5.09 4.27
CA VAL A 146 18.96 3.61 4.24
C VAL A 146 19.13 3.01 5.64
N ARG A 147 19.93 3.64 6.49
CA ARG A 147 20.12 3.20 7.87
C ARG A 147 18.86 3.40 8.71
N GLY A 148 18.07 4.44 8.42
CA GLY A 148 16.90 4.80 9.18
C GLY A 148 17.21 5.07 10.67
N GLU A 149 16.23 4.84 11.53
CA GLU A 149 16.34 5.05 12.99
C GLU A 149 17.04 3.93 13.76
N ALA A 150 17.61 2.93 13.07
CA ALA A 150 18.31 1.83 13.72
C ALA A 150 19.47 2.34 14.60
N ARG A 151 19.54 1.85 15.82
CA ARG A 151 20.56 2.24 16.83
C ARG A 151 21.48 1.07 17.18
N GLY A 152 22.69 1.37 17.67
CA GLY A 152 23.59 0.36 18.20
C GLY A 152 24.11 -0.65 17.18
N ALA A 153 24.05 -1.96 17.52
CA ALA A 153 24.51 -3.06 16.67
C ALA A 153 23.69 -3.18 15.38
N ASP A 154 22.39 -2.97 15.45
CA ASP A 154 21.49 -3.01 14.29
C ASP A 154 21.84 -1.94 13.26
N ARG A 155 22.32 -0.80 13.71
CA ARG A 155 22.79 0.28 12.83
C ARG A 155 23.98 -0.16 11.97
N ARG A 156 24.92 -0.91 12.55
CA ARG A 156 26.08 -1.44 11.83
C ARG A 156 25.66 -2.53 10.85
N ALA A 157 24.81 -3.46 11.30
CA ALA A 157 24.31 -4.56 10.49
C ALA A 157 23.53 -4.04 9.25
N ARG A 158 22.61 -3.10 9.41
CA ARG A 158 21.86 -2.50 8.30
C ARG A 158 22.75 -1.74 7.32
N ARG A 159 23.76 -1.02 7.81
CA ARG A 159 24.72 -0.31 6.96
C ARG A 159 25.57 -1.27 6.14
N GLU A 160 26.03 -2.37 6.75
CA GLU A 160 26.81 -3.39 6.08
C GLU A 160 25.99 -4.16 5.05
N ASP A 161 24.73 -4.52 5.37
CA ASP A 161 23.81 -5.18 4.45
C ASP A 161 23.50 -4.29 3.23
N ALA A 162 23.18 -3.02 3.45
CA ALA A 162 22.98 -2.07 2.37
C ALA A 162 24.20 -1.93 1.46
N ARG A 163 25.41 -1.89 2.06
CA ARG A 163 26.65 -1.84 1.30
C ARG A 163 26.90 -3.09 0.46
N ARG A 164 26.64 -4.27 1.01
CA ARG A 164 26.78 -5.55 0.30
C ARG A 164 25.79 -5.65 -0.87
N ARG A 165 24.57 -5.19 -0.71
CA ARG A 165 23.57 -5.18 -1.79
C ARG A 165 23.97 -4.23 -2.92
N MET A 166 24.49 -3.04 -2.59
CA MET A 166 25.00 -2.10 -3.60
C MET A 166 26.20 -2.64 -4.38
N VAL A 167 27.09 -3.38 -3.75
CA VAL A 167 28.26 -4.00 -4.43
C VAL A 167 27.79 -5.10 -5.38
N ARG A 168 26.87 -5.97 -4.96
CA ARG A 168 26.31 -7.01 -5.83
C ARG A 168 25.63 -6.47 -7.09
N GLN A 169 24.94 -5.33 -6.98
CA GLN A 169 24.31 -4.72 -8.15
C GLN A 169 25.33 -4.19 -9.17
N ARG A 170 26.54 -3.78 -8.74
CA ARG A 170 27.61 -3.34 -9.65
C ARG A 170 28.28 -4.47 -10.42
N GLU A 171 28.21 -5.69 -9.93
CA GLU A 171 28.77 -6.88 -10.58
C GLU A 171 27.82 -7.49 -11.63
N LEU A 172 26.58 -7.00 -11.71
CA LEU A 172 25.55 -7.47 -12.66
C LEU A 172 25.41 -6.57 -13.90
N PHE A 173 26.19 -5.49 -14.00
CA PHE A 173 26.30 -4.57 -15.13
C PHE A 173 27.76 -4.36 -15.53
#